data_4565498df30e3f4b808a166c3a65faed
#
_entry.id   4565498df30e3f4b808a166c3a65faed
#
_cell.length_a   1.000
_cell.length_b   1.000
_cell.length_c   1.000
_cell.angle_alpha   90.00
_cell.angle_beta   90.00
_cell.angle_gamma   90.00
#
_symmetry.space_group_name_H-M   'P 1'
#
loop_
_entity.id
_entity.type
_entity.pdbx_description
1 polymer ?
#
loop_
_entity_poly.entity_id
_entity_poly.type
_entity_poly.pdbx_seq_one_letter_code
_entity_poly.pdbx_strand_id
1 'polypeptide(L)'
;DFTFMFYREEDYGHPYVTAAPVTLLVTYAVLEVLDGNKDFAHVRENLTRLDKVFDRARQVYVKEKGPEFVERIKDAPMVYTVGGGLHFTCAYVLATCYLLEMQWINASPVDAAEFFHGPLEIVDKDSHFVVFRSASEYRPLEDRVLSFLDRFTRGTFVIDAEDFGLDEIDDDFRTLASF
;
A
#
# COMPACT_ATOMS: atom_id res chain seq x y z
N ASP A 1 -16.89 -19.45 -23.35
CA ASP A 1 -15.55 -19.27 -22.75
C ASP A 1 -14.96 -18.00 -23.33
N PHE A 2 -14.72 -17.02 -22.47
CA PHE A 2 -14.04 -15.79 -22.86
C PHE A 2 -12.59 -15.85 -22.35
N THR A 3 -11.63 -15.74 -23.25
CA THR A 3 -10.22 -15.63 -22.90
C THR A 3 -9.76 -14.22 -23.23
N PHE A 4 -9.35 -13.47 -22.21
CA PHE A 4 -8.68 -12.19 -22.38
C PHE A 4 -7.18 -12.44 -22.46
N MET A 5 -6.58 -12.17 -23.61
CA MET A 5 -5.13 -12.10 -23.73
C MET A 5 -4.69 -10.64 -23.75
N PHE A 6 -3.83 -10.27 -22.83
CA PHE A 6 -3.15 -8.99 -22.87
C PHE A 6 -1.66 -9.22 -23.06
N TYR A 7 -1.08 -8.42 -23.93
CA TYR A 7 0.36 -8.45 -24.14
C TYR A 7 1.04 -7.62 -23.07
N ARG A 8 2.03 -8.22 -22.43
CA ARG A 8 2.89 -7.56 -21.46
C ARG A 8 4.29 -7.50 -22.05
N GLU A 9 4.82 -6.29 -22.26
CA GLU A 9 6.27 -6.15 -22.40
C GLU A 9 6.91 -6.59 -21.10
N GLU A 10 7.94 -7.44 -21.20
CA GLU A 10 8.67 -7.94 -20.03
C GLU A 10 9.48 -6.81 -19.39
N ASP A 11 8.78 -5.88 -18.75
CA ASP A 11 9.41 -5.01 -17.77
C ASP A 11 9.32 -5.69 -16.40
N TYR A 12 10.39 -6.36 -16.03
CA TYR A 12 10.50 -7.09 -14.76
C TYR A 12 10.29 -6.20 -13.52
N GLY A 13 10.09 -4.89 -13.72
CA GLY A 13 9.93 -3.93 -12.64
C GLY A 13 8.52 -3.81 -12.05
N HIS A 14 7.44 -4.14 -12.78
CA HIS A 14 6.08 -3.77 -12.36
C HIS A 14 4.97 -4.78 -12.70
N PRO A 15 5.06 -6.06 -12.27
CA PRO A 15 4.02 -7.06 -12.56
C PRO A 15 2.65 -6.69 -11.99
N TYR A 16 2.60 -6.00 -10.88
CA TYR A 16 1.36 -5.66 -10.18
C TYR A 16 0.64 -4.46 -10.79
N VAL A 17 1.36 -3.49 -11.31
CA VAL A 17 0.80 -2.30 -11.96
C VAL A 17 -0.01 -2.66 -13.21
N THR A 18 0.38 -3.71 -13.92
CA THR A 18 -0.29 -4.12 -15.16
C THR A 18 -1.52 -4.99 -14.90
N ALA A 19 -1.47 -5.89 -13.92
CA ALA A 19 -2.54 -6.84 -13.64
C ALA A 19 -3.72 -6.19 -12.92
N ALA A 20 -3.49 -5.35 -11.92
CA ALA A 20 -4.54 -4.71 -11.15
C ALA A 20 -5.41 -3.75 -11.99
N PRO A 21 -4.86 -2.80 -12.75
CA PRO A 21 -5.65 -1.96 -13.66
C PRO A 21 -6.47 -2.75 -14.69
N VAL A 22 -5.89 -3.80 -15.28
CA VAL A 22 -6.62 -4.64 -16.24
C VAL A 22 -7.77 -5.38 -15.55
N THR A 23 -7.55 -5.93 -14.36
CA THR A 23 -8.60 -6.60 -13.60
C THR A 23 -9.74 -5.64 -13.25
N LEU A 24 -9.43 -4.44 -12.81
CA LEU A 24 -10.44 -3.40 -12.55
C LEU A 24 -11.23 -3.05 -13.80
N LEU A 25 -10.57 -2.80 -14.94
CA LEU A 25 -11.25 -2.48 -16.19
C LEU A 25 -12.19 -3.61 -16.63
N VAL A 26 -11.76 -4.86 -16.55
CA VAL A 26 -12.60 -6.02 -16.90
C VAL A 26 -13.77 -6.13 -15.93
N THR A 27 -13.55 -5.95 -14.63
CA THR A 27 -14.61 -6.00 -13.62
C THR A 27 -15.68 -4.96 -13.89
N TYR A 28 -15.31 -3.70 -14.09
CA TYR A 28 -16.29 -2.63 -14.36
C TYR A 28 -16.98 -2.78 -15.72
N ALA A 29 -16.27 -3.29 -16.75
CA ALA A 29 -16.90 -3.60 -18.04
C ALA A 29 -17.97 -4.70 -17.90
N VAL A 30 -17.70 -5.72 -17.07
CA VAL A 30 -18.68 -6.78 -16.77
C VAL A 30 -19.87 -6.23 -15.97
N LEU A 31 -19.64 -5.39 -14.97
CA LEU A 31 -20.69 -4.74 -14.19
C LEU A 31 -21.57 -3.83 -15.07
N GLU A 32 -20.98 -3.10 -16.02
CA GLU A 32 -21.77 -2.31 -16.98
C GLU A 32 -22.71 -3.17 -17.81
N VAL A 33 -22.28 -4.37 -18.21
CA VAL A 33 -23.12 -5.30 -19.00
C VAL A 33 -24.18 -5.97 -18.13
N LEU A 34 -23.87 -6.35 -16.88
CA LEU A 34 -24.78 -7.12 -16.02
C LEU A 34 -25.87 -6.27 -15.37
N ASP A 35 -25.51 -5.11 -14.85
CA ASP A 35 -26.42 -4.25 -14.05
C ASP A 35 -26.53 -2.81 -14.55
N GLY A 36 -25.92 -2.50 -15.71
CA GLY A 36 -25.99 -1.18 -16.31
C GLY A 36 -25.20 -0.12 -15.56
N ASN A 37 -24.22 -0.53 -14.74
CA ASN A 37 -23.28 0.39 -14.11
C ASN A 37 -22.51 1.15 -15.20
N LYS A 38 -22.48 2.49 -15.13
CA LYS A 38 -21.85 3.34 -16.14
C LYS A 38 -20.48 3.89 -15.74
N ASP A 39 -19.89 3.37 -14.66
CA ASP A 39 -18.66 3.89 -14.09
C ASP A 39 -17.40 3.44 -14.84
N PHE A 40 -17.53 2.58 -15.86
CA PHE A 40 -16.39 2.10 -16.64
C PHE A 40 -15.56 3.22 -17.26
N ALA A 41 -16.21 4.24 -17.85
CA ALA A 41 -15.50 5.36 -18.45
C ALA A 41 -14.76 6.19 -17.39
N HIS A 42 -15.36 6.40 -16.24
CA HIS A 42 -14.79 7.10 -15.09
C HIS A 42 -13.58 6.35 -14.51
N VAL A 43 -13.71 5.04 -14.28
CA VAL A 43 -12.60 4.18 -13.83
C VAL A 43 -11.44 4.21 -14.81
N ARG A 44 -11.74 4.08 -16.11
CA ARG A 44 -10.71 4.14 -17.14
C ARG A 44 -9.96 5.48 -17.17
N GLU A 45 -10.68 6.59 -17.01
CA GLU A 45 -10.08 7.91 -16.94
C GLU A 45 -9.14 8.04 -15.74
N ASN A 46 -9.58 7.63 -14.55
CA ASN A 46 -8.75 7.66 -13.34
C ASN A 46 -7.52 6.75 -13.47
N LEU A 47 -7.67 5.55 -14.04
CA LEU A 47 -6.54 4.65 -14.29
C LEU A 47 -5.48 5.25 -15.21
N THR A 48 -5.87 6.09 -16.19
CA THR A 48 -4.89 6.78 -17.04
C THR A 48 -4.07 7.85 -16.30
N ARG A 49 -4.50 8.26 -15.11
CA ARG A 49 -3.79 9.23 -14.27
C ARG A 49 -2.82 8.55 -13.29
N LEU A 50 -2.92 7.22 -13.10
CA LEU A 50 -2.08 6.49 -12.15
C LEU A 50 -0.58 6.59 -12.44
N ASP A 51 -0.17 6.75 -13.70
CA ASP A 51 1.25 6.93 -14.05
C ASP A 51 1.88 8.08 -13.28
N LYS A 52 1.16 9.19 -13.10
CA LYS A 52 1.64 10.34 -12.33
C LYS A 52 1.74 10.03 -10.83
N VAL A 53 0.78 9.29 -10.30
CA VAL A 53 0.78 8.83 -8.90
C VAL A 53 2.00 7.93 -8.66
N PHE A 54 2.27 6.97 -9.56
CA PHE A 54 3.45 6.11 -9.47
C PHE A 54 4.75 6.89 -9.56
N ASP A 55 4.86 7.81 -10.53
CA ASP A 55 6.06 8.63 -10.67
C ASP A 55 6.29 9.48 -9.42
N ARG A 56 5.24 10.03 -8.83
CA ARG A 56 5.33 10.79 -7.59
C ARG A 56 5.75 9.89 -6.41
N ALA A 57 5.08 8.76 -6.22
CA ALA A 57 5.43 7.78 -5.19
C ALA A 57 6.89 7.34 -5.31
N ARG A 58 7.35 7.03 -6.53
CA ARG A 58 8.73 6.66 -6.81
C ARG A 58 9.72 7.78 -6.48
N GLN A 59 9.39 9.03 -6.80
CA GLN A 59 10.25 10.16 -6.45
C GLN A 59 10.36 10.32 -4.93
N VAL A 60 9.24 10.34 -4.23
CA VAL A 60 9.20 10.54 -2.78
C VAL A 60 9.89 9.38 -2.05
N TYR A 61 9.48 8.13 -2.33
CA TYR A 61 9.96 7.01 -1.51
C TYR A 61 11.32 6.48 -1.95
N VAL A 62 11.66 6.46 -3.23
CA VAL A 62 12.97 5.98 -3.65
C VAL A 62 14.06 7.04 -3.45
N LYS A 63 13.77 8.31 -3.80
CA LYS A 63 14.81 9.34 -3.79
C LYS A 63 14.90 10.13 -2.49
N GLU A 64 13.76 10.44 -1.88
CA GLU A 64 13.70 11.32 -0.72
C GLU A 64 13.66 10.54 0.60
N LYS A 65 12.75 9.56 0.74
CA LYS A 65 12.53 8.81 1.99
C LYS A 65 13.25 7.45 2.04
N GLY A 66 13.63 6.90 0.89
CA GLY A 66 14.26 5.59 0.81
C GLY A 66 15.53 5.42 1.65
N PRO A 67 16.47 6.38 1.63
CA PRO A 67 17.65 6.31 2.49
C PRO A 67 17.32 6.23 3.98
N GLU A 68 16.35 7.02 4.45
CA GLU A 68 15.88 6.96 5.83
C GLU A 68 15.22 5.62 6.16
N PHE A 69 14.39 5.11 5.26
CA PHE A 69 13.76 3.80 5.41
C PHE A 69 14.80 2.70 5.61
N VAL A 70 15.79 2.64 4.74
CA VAL A 70 16.87 1.63 4.81
C VAL A 70 17.63 1.75 6.14
N GLU A 71 18.03 2.97 6.54
CA GLU A 71 18.76 3.17 7.80
C GLU A 71 17.94 2.73 9.02
N ARG A 72 16.62 2.87 8.99
CA ARG A 72 15.76 2.47 10.11
C ARG A 72 15.59 0.96 10.25
N ILE A 73 15.66 0.19 9.15
CA ILE A 73 15.30 -1.23 9.17
C ILE A 73 16.45 -2.20 8.91
N LYS A 74 17.57 -1.75 8.31
CA LYS A 74 18.66 -2.64 7.88
C LYS A 74 19.25 -3.52 8.99
N ASP A 75 19.31 -3.02 10.22
CA ASP A 75 19.86 -3.72 11.38
C ASP A 75 18.76 -4.10 12.40
N ALA A 76 17.49 -3.94 12.04
CA ALA A 76 16.37 -4.27 12.91
C ALA A 76 16.28 -5.77 13.15
N PRO A 77 16.20 -6.24 14.39
CA PRO A 77 16.04 -7.67 14.68
C PRO A 77 14.68 -8.20 14.24
N MET A 78 13.68 -7.32 14.19
CA MET A 78 12.32 -7.59 13.77
C MET A 78 11.66 -6.30 13.28
N VAL A 79 10.94 -6.38 12.17
CA VAL A 79 10.16 -5.26 11.61
C VAL A 79 8.68 -5.66 11.58
N TYR A 80 7.82 -4.85 12.16
CA TYR A 80 6.38 -4.99 12.05
C TYR A 80 5.84 -4.05 10.99
N THR A 81 5.10 -4.59 10.03
CA THR A 81 4.45 -3.78 8.99
C THR A 81 2.96 -3.70 9.27
N VAL A 82 2.40 -2.49 9.30
CA VAL A 82 1.02 -2.26 9.72
C VAL A 82 0.24 -1.60 8.60
N GLY A 83 -0.99 -2.06 8.36
CA GLY A 83 -1.92 -1.45 7.42
C GLY A 83 -3.36 -1.84 7.74
N GLY A 84 -4.32 -1.01 7.35
CA GLY A 84 -5.76 -1.25 7.51
C GLY A 84 -6.43 -1.58 6.18
N GLY A 85 -7.44 -2.47 6.19
CA GLY A 85 -8.20 -2.82 5.00
C GLY A 85 -7.31 -3.29 3.84
N LEU A 86 -7.41 -2.65 2.68
CA LEU A 86 -6.59 -2.99 1.50
C LEU A 86 -5.10 -2.79 1.76
N HIS A 87 -4.70 -1.81 2.57
CA HIS A 87 -3.30 -1.54 2.90
C HIS A 87 -2.67 -2.61 3.80
N PHE A 88 -3.47 -3.48 4.44
CA PHE A 88 -2.94 -4.67 5.06
C PHE A 88 -2.25 -5.60 4.04
N THR A 89 -2.76 -5.65 2.79
CA THR A 89 -2.09 -6.40 1.72
C THR A 89 -0.72 -5.80 1.40
N CYS A 90 -0.58 -4.46 1.37
CA CYS A 90 0.72 -3.80 1.20
C CYS A 90 1.67 -4.15 2.35
N ALA A 91 1.17 -4.10 3.59
CA ALA A 91 1.93 -4.48 4.78
C ALA A 91 2.37 -5.95 4.72
N TYR A 92 1.48 -6.85 4.31
CA TYR A 92 1.78 -8.28 4.13
C TYR A 92 2.87 -8.51 3.07
N VAL A 93 2.72 -7.88 1.90
CA VAL A 93 3.69 -8.03 0.79
C VAL A 93 5.05 -7.48 1.19
N LEU A 94 5.11 -6.30 1.83
CA LEU A 94 6.38 -5.76 2.33
C LEU A 94 7.05 -6.71 3.32
N ALA A 95 6.31 -7.20 4.33
CA ALA A 95 6.87 -8.11 5.32
C ALA A 95 7.33 -9.43 4.71
N THR A 96 6.44 -10.09 3.95
CA THR A 96 6.64 -11.47 3.54
C THR A 96 7.53 -11.57 2.31
N CYS A 97 7.21 -10.81 1.25
CA CYS A 97 7.93 -10.95 -0.02
C CYS A 97 9.22 -10.13 -0.05
N TYR A 98 9.20 -8.91 0.46
CA TYR A 98 10.38 -8.04 0.37
C TYR A 98 11.33 -8.22 1.55
N LEU A 99 10.86 -8.14 2.78
CA LEU A 99 11.74 -8.21 3.95
C LEU A 99 12.19 -9.64 4.26
N LEU A 100 11.26 -10.59 4.42
CA LEU A 100 11.60 -11.98 4.73
C LEU A 100 12.26 -12.69 3.56
N GLU A 101 11.60 -12.72 2.39
CA GLU A 101 12.05 -13.53 1.26
C GLU A 101 13.28 -12.96 0.57
N MET A 102 13.26 -11.65 0.27
CA MET A 102 14.31 -11.01 -0.54
C MET A 102 15.46 -10.45 0.29
N GLN A 103 15.19 -9.91 1.48
CA GLN A 103 16.21 -9.24 2.30
C GLN A 103 16.65 -10.05 3.52
N TRP A 104 15.95 -11.14 3.85
CA TRP A 104 16.21 -12.00 5.02
C TRP A 104 16.15 -11.23 6.36
N ILE A 105 15.34 -10.17 6.37
CA ILE A 105 15.01 -9.41 7.58
C ILE A 105 13.75 -10.02 8.18
N ASN A 106 13.79 -10.37 9.47
CA ASN A 106 12.60 -10.87 10.15
C ASN A 106 11.50 -9.80 10.13
N ALA A 107 10.33 -10.15 9.66
CA ALA A 107 9.21 -9.23 9.59
C ALA A 107 7.87 -9.95 9.83
N SER A 108 6.88 -9.20 10.33
CA SER A 108 5.53 -9.70 10.53
C SER A 108 4.50 -8.63 10.18
N PRO A 109 3.51 -8.94 9.34
CA PRO A 109 2.42 -8.03 9.08
C PRO A 109 1.42 -8.02 10.23
N VAL A 110 0.85 -6.85 10.52
CA VAL A 110 -0.17 -6.62 11.54
C VAL A 110 -1.30 -5.81 10.94
N ASP A 111 -2.53 -6.31 11.04
CA ASP A 111 -3.70 -5.52 10.68
C ASP A 111 -3.89 -4.39 11.71
N ALA A 112 -4.12 -3.16 11.23
CA ALA A 112 -4.32 -2.00 12.09
C ALA A 112 -5.52 -2.16 13.05
N ALA A 113 -6.56 -2.91 12.63
CA ALA A 113 -7.71 -3.23 13.48
C ALA A 113 -7.34 -4.19 14.62
N GLU A 114 -6.39 -5.12 14.37
CA GLU A 114 -5.96 -6.13 15.35
C GLU A 114 -4.78 -5.65 16.22
N PHE A 115 -4.18 -4.50 15.90
CA PHE A 115 -3.00 -4.00 16.61
C PHE A 115 -3.20 -3.93 18.13
N PHE A 116 -4.39 -3.54 18.58
CA PHE A 116 -4.72 -3.40 20.01
C PHE A 116 -5.21 -4.69 20.69
N HIS A 117 -5.17 -5.84 19.99
CA HIS A 117 -5.56 -7.16 20.49
C HIS A 117 -4.36 -8.09 20.77
N GLY A 118 -3.20 -7.52 21.04
CA GLY A 118 -1.98 -8.26 21.36
C GLY A 118 -0.70 -7.58 20.88
N PRO A 119 -0.56 -7.19 19.61
CA PRO A 119 0.67 -6.58 19.09
C PRO A 119 1.17 -5.35 19.86
N LEU A 120 0.28 -4.57 20.47
CA LEU A 120 0.67 -3.42 21.29
C LEU A 120 1.59 -3.80 22.49
N GLU A 121 1.44 -5.03 23.02
CA GLU A 121 2.15 -5.48 24.22
C GLU A 121 3.66 -5.71 23.99
N ILE A 122 4.06 -5.91 22.74
CA ILE A 122 5.45 -6.12 22.38
C ILE A 122 6.18 -4.83 21.98
N VAL A 123 5.48 -3.68 22.02
CA VAL A 123 6.06 -2.40 21.63
C VAL A 123 6.94 -1.87 22.75
N ASP A 124 8.19 -1.62 22.42
CA ASP A 124 9.16 -0.94 23.27
C ASP A 124 9.91 0.15 22.49
N LYS A 125 10.86 0.82 23.15
CA LYS A 125 11.61 1.93 22.57
C LYS A 125 12.48 1.54 21.35
N ASP A 126 12.83 0.25 21.23
CA ASP A 126 13.71 -0.31 20.21
C ASP A 126 12.93 -1.08 19.11
N SER A 127 11.60 -1.12 19.21
CA SER A 127 10.74 -1.78 18.24
C SER A 127 10.67 -1.00 16.93
N HIS A 128 10.67 -1.72 15.80
CA HIS A 128 10.64 -1.14 14.47
C HIS A 128 9.31 -1.42 13.76
N PHE A 129 8.66 -0.35 13.30
CA PHE A 129 7.38 -0.41 12.62
C PHE A 129 7.43 0.33 11.29
N VAL A 130 6.80 -0.25 10.27
CA VAL A 130 6.47 0.43 9.00
C VAL A 130 4.96 0.50 8.93
N VAL A 131 4.40 1.70 8.95
CA VAL A 131 2.95 1.90 8.94
C VAL A 131 2.52 2.47 7.60
N PHE A 132 1.65 1.75 6.91
CA PHE A 132 0.95 2.23 5.73
C PHE A 132 -0.25 3.07 6.18
N ARG A 133 -0.23 4.34 5.83
CA ARG A 133 -1.27 5.29 6.16
C ARG A 133 -2.09 5.58 4.92
N SER A 134 -3.29 5.02 4.87
CA SER A 134 -4.16 5.04 3.69
C SER A 134 -4.85 6.38 3.45
N ALA A 135 -5.38 6.57 2.24
CA ALA A 135 -6.36 7.62 1.93
C ALA A 135 -7.81 7.08 1.98
N SER A 136 -8.07 6.07 2.83
CA SER A 136 -9.34 5.38 2.93
C SER A 136 -10.03 5.60 4.28
N GLU A 137 -11.20 4.99 4.45
CA GLU A 137 -11.94 4.93 5.70
C GLU A 137 -11.20 4.24 6.86
N TYR A 138 -10.13 3.50 6.56
CA TYR A 138 -9.27 2.84 7.56
C TYR A 138 -8.21 3.79 8.17
N ARG A 139 -7.98 4.97 7.58
CA ARG A 139 -7.01 5.95 8.08
C ARG A 139 -7.14 6.26 9.58
N PRO A 140 -8.34 6.39 10.17
CA PRO A 140 -8.47 6.61 11.61
C PRO A 140 -7.91 5.48 12.49
N LEU A 141 -7.95 4.22 12.00
CA LEU A 141 -7.34 3.08 12.71
C LEU A 141 -5.80 3.16 12.65
N GLU A 142 -5.27 3.47 11.48
CA GLU A 142 -3.84 3.66 11.25
C GLU A 142 -3.30 4.84 12.07
N ASP A 143 -4.03 5.96 12.12
CA ASP A 143 -3.70 7.13 12.95
C ASP A 143 -3.70 6.80 14.45
N ARG A 144 -4.62 5.94 14.89
CA ARG A 144 -4.65 5.44 16.27
C ARG A 144 -3.41 4.62 16.59
N VAL A 145 -2.98 3.74 15.68
CA VAL A 145 -1.72 2.98 15.82
C VAL A 145 -0.53 3.91 15.89
N LEU A 146 -0.43 4.87 14.96
CA LEU A 146 0.65 5.86 14.95
C LEU A 146 0.72 6.66 16.24
N SER A 147 -0.44 7.14 16.74
CA SER A 147 -0.52 7.88 18.01
C SER A 147 -0.05 7.07 19.21
N PHE A 148 -0.21 5.74 19.16
CA PHE A 148 0.33 4.84 20.17
C PHE A 148 1.85 4.68 19.99
N LEU A 149 2.30 4.35 18.77
CA LEU A 149 3.72 4.10 18.50
C LEU A 149 4.59 5.32 18.83
N ASP A 150 4.15 6.53 18.51
CA ASP A 150 4.86 7.79 18.82
C ASP A 150 5.21 7.97 20.30
N ARG A 151 4.46 7.32 21.17
CA ARG A 151 4.68 7.39 22.62
C ARG A 151 5.68 6.36 23.14
N PHE A 152 5.84 5.24 22.45
CA PHE A 152 6.53 4.06 22.97
C PHE A 152 7.77 3.65 22.17
N THR A 153 7.85 4.01 20.87
CA THR A 153 9.01 3.70 20.06
C THR A 153 9.47 4.90 19.22
N ARG A 154 10.73 4.87 18.78
CA ARG A 154 11.30 5.81 17.82
C ARG A 154 11.59 5.14 16.47
N GLY A 155 11.30 3.85 16.36
CA GLY A 155 11.56 3.03 15.18
C GLY A 155 10.43 3.02 14.16
N THR A 156 9.51 4.00 14.19
CA THR A 156 8.38 4.06 13.25
C THR A 156 8.79 4.76 11.95
N PHE A 157 8.48 4.13 10.82
CA PHE A 157 8.52 4.73 9.48
C PHE A 157 7.11 4.73 8.89
N VAL A 158 6.69 5.87 8.31
CA VAL A 158 5.34 6.02 7.77
C VAL A 158 5.40 6.11 6.26
N ILE A 159 4.59 5.29 5.59
CA ILE A 159 4.30 5.36 4.17
C ILE A 159 2.89 5.94 4.03
N ASP A 160 2.80 7.23 3.73
CA ASP A 160 1.51 7.94 3.65
C ASP A 160 1.05 8.06 2.20
N ALA A 161 -0.14 7.57 1.90
CA ALA A 161 -0.73 7.65 0.57
C ALA A 161 -0.90 9.10 0.07
N GLU A 162 -1.06 10.06 0.97
CA GLU A 162 -1.17 11.49 0.59
C GLU A 162 0.13 12.05 -0.01
N ASP A 163 1.28 11.42 0.26
CA ASP A 163 2.55 11.81 -0.35
C ASP A 163 2.60 11.48 -1.86
N PHE A 164 1.69 10.65 -2.36
CA PHE A 164 1.71 10.16 -3.75
C PHE A 164 1.08 11.11 -4.76
N GLY A 165 0.48 12.22 -4.32
CA GLY A 165 -0.18 13.17 -5.23
C GLY A 165 -1.54 12.65 -5.71
N LEU A 166 -2.33 12.10 -4.79
CA LEU A 166 -3.69 11.58 -5.05
C LEU A 166 -4.71 12.66 -5.41
N ASP A 167 -4.34 13.93 -5.33
CA ASP A 167 -5.16 15.08 -5.75
C ASP A 167 -5.47 15.10 -7.25
N GLU A 168 -4.72 14.35 -8.06
CA GLU A 168 -5.02 14.13 -9.47
C GLU A 168 -6.07 13.02 -9.72
N ILE A 169 -6.43 12.25 -8.69
CA ILE A 169 -7.40 11.16 -8.73
C ILE A 169 -8.71 11.63 -8.10
N ASP A 170 -9.82 11.29 -8.72
CA ASP A 170 -11.15 11.66 -8.20
C ASP A 170 -11.41 11.02 -6.83
N ASP A 171 -12.10 11.71 -5.94
CA ASP A 171 -12.23 11.34 -4.51
C ASP A 171 -12.75 9.92 -4.28
N ASP A 172 -13.72 9.49 -5.07
CA ASP A 172 -14.32 8.16 -5.00
C ASP A 172 -13.38 7.03 -5.47
N PHE A 173 -12.33 7.39 -6.23
CA PHE A 173 -11.33 6.45 -6.72
C PHE A 173 -10.03 6.45 -5.91
N ARG A 174 -9.80 7.44 -5.03
CA ARG A 174 -8.56 7.57 -4.24
C ARG A 174 -8.25 6.37 -3.38
N THR A 175 -9.24 5.75 -2.79
CA THR A 175 -9.06 4.54 -1.97
C THR A 175 -8.39 3.41 -2.77
N LEU A 176 -8.81 3.21 -4.02
CA LEU A 176 -8.24 2.20 -4.90
C LEU A 176 -6.87 2.62 -5.45
N ALA A 177 -6.66 3.91 -5.69
CA ALA A 177 -5.39 4.43 -6.21
C ALA A 177 -4.27 4.49 -5.16
N SER A 178 -4.63 4.46 -3.89
CA SER A 178 -3.66 4.48 -2.78
C SER A 178 -3.15 3.09 -2.36
N PHE A 179 -3.68 2.07 -2.99
CA PHE A 179 -3.40 0.64 -2.72
C PHE A 179 -2.31 -0.01 -3.63
#